data_e65df7680fd014dc1196cbbcc06a5cb9
#
_entry.id   e65df7680fd014dc1196cbbcc06a5cb9
#
_cell.length_a   1.000
_cell.length_b   1.000
_cell.length_c   1.000
_cell.angle_alpha   90.00
_cell.angle_beta   90.00
_cell.angle_gamma   90.00
#
_symmetry.space_group_name_H-M   'P 1'
#
loop_
_entity.id
_entity.type
_entity.pdbx_description
1 polymer ?
#
loop_
_entity_poly.entity_id
_entity_poly.type
_entity_poly.pdbx_seq_one_letter_code
_entity_poly.pdbx_strand_id
1 'polypeptide(L)'
;MTVVVVTGTGTGVGKTVVTAALAAIGGRVAAVKPAQTGVLPGEPGDLDVVVRLGGAVTTYEAVRLAEPLAPDTAARRAGTTLTTVADTAARVAALATDHDLVLVEGAGGLLVRLDGAGGTIADLALALRGPVPRVVVVIEAGLGTLNATGLTVEALRTRGIEPAGLVIGSWPAEPDLAARCNLDDLARLGVPLLGRVPAGAGALTPLTFRAGAPGWLRLPAGQ
;
A
#
# COMPACT_ATOMS: atom_id res chain seq x y z
N MET A 1 15.39 0.53 11.18
CA MET A 1 13.96 0.90 11.09
C MET A 1 13.66 1.46 9.71
N THR A 2 12.60 0.98 9.06
CA THR A 2 12.20 1.37 7.70
C THR A 2 10.71 1.72 7.71
N VAL A 3 10.32 2.82 7.06
CA VAL A 3 8.92 3.16 6.78
C VAL A 3 8.65 2.92 5.30
N VAL A 4 7.63 2.13 4.99
CA VAL A 4 7.18 1.85 3.62
C VAL A 4 5.75 2.36 3.46
N VAL A 5 5.55 3.27 2.53
CA VAL A 5 4.24 3.75 2.12
C VAL A 5 3.77 2.91 0.93
N VAL A 6 2.69 2.18 1.10
CA VAL A 6 2.10 1.32 0.07
C VAL A 6 0.94 2.08 -0.56
N THR A 7 1.14 2.57 -1.77
CA THR A 7 0.10 3.17 -2.61
C THR A 7 -0.21 2.26 -3.80
N GLY A 8 -1.08 2.69 -4.68
CA GLY A 8 -1.38 1.93 -5.89
C GLY A 8 -1.90 2.82 -7.01
N THR A 9 -1.99 2.26 -8.21
CA THR A 9 -2.57 2.93 -9.37
C THR A 9 -4.09 3.08 -9.28
N GLY A 10 -4.73 2.37 -8.32
CA GLY A 10 -6.19 2.43 -8.13
C GLY A 10 -6.67 1.56 -6.97
N THR A 11 -7.99 1.39 -6.92
CA THR A 11 -8.65 0.45 -6.00
C THR A 11 -8.61 -0.95 -6.59
N GLY A 12 -8.48 -1.99 -5.73
CA GLY A 12 -8.49 -3.40 -6.16
C GLY A 12 -7.17 -3.91 -6.73
N VAL A 13 -6.13 -3.09 -6.86
CA VAL A 13 -4.82 -3.48 -7.41
C VAL A 13 -4.01 -4.44 -6.53
N GLY A 14 -4.51 -4.79 -5.32
CA GLY A 14 -3.87 -5.76 -4.42
C GLY A 14 -3.01 -5.15 -3.31
N LYS A 15 -3.19 -3.86 -2.96
CA LYS A 15 -2.41 -3.21 -1.89
C LYS A 15 -2.36 -4.02 -0.60
N THR A 16 -3.50 -4.45 -0.10
CA THR A 16 -3.62 -5.15 1.18
C THR A 16 -2.85 -6.48 1.20
N VAL A 17 -2.90 -7.22 0.09
CA VAL A 17 -2.15 -8.49 -0.04
C VAL A 17 -0.64 -8.22 -0.15
N VAL A 18 -0.24 -7.14 -0.84
CA VAL A 18 1.16 -6.70 -0.90
C VAL A 18 1.64 -6.23 0.48
N THR A 19 0.84 -5.44 1.20
CA THR A 19 1.13 -5.03 2.58
C THR A 19 1.34 -6.24 3.49
N ALA A 20 0.46 -7.24 3.38
CA ALA A 20 0.60 -8.50 4.12
C ALA A 20 1.86 -9.28 3.74
N ALA A 21 2.24 -9.32 2.46
CA ALA A 21 3.44 -10.00 2.01
C ALA A 21 4.72 -9.27 2.48
N LEU A 22 4.73 -7.93 2.48
CA LEU A 22 5.80 -7.14 3.09
C LEU A 22 5.89 -7.37 4.60
N ALA A 23 4.76 -7.49 5.28
CA ALA A 23 4.73 -7.81 6.71
C ALA A 23 5.30 -9.20 7.00
N ALA A 24 4.98 -10.20 6.16
CA ALA A 24 5.45 -11.57 6.32
C ALA A 24 6.99 -11.73 6.21
N ILE A 25 7.65 -10.82 5.50
CA ILE A 25 9.11 -10.81 5.31
C ILE A 25 9.84 -9.77 6.17
N GLY A 26 9.07 -8.96 6.92
CA GLY A 26 9.61 -7.99 7.88
C GLY A 26 10.00 -8.64 9.21
N GLY A 27 10.66 -7.85 10.07
CA GLY A 27 10.93 -8.21 11.47
C GLY A 27 9.74 -7.89 12.38
N ARG A 28 9.95 -7.01 13.38
CA ARG A 28 8.83 -6.43 14.17
C ARG A 28 8.10 -5.41 13.31
N VAL A 29 6.88 -5.72 12.91
CA VAL A 29 6.11 -4.94 11.94
C VAL A 29 4.94 -4.22 12.58
N ALA A 30 4.76 -2.94 12.22
CA ALA A 30 3.51 -2.23 12.40
C ALA A 30 2.87 -1.91 11.04
N ALA A 31 1.54 -1.95 10.98
CA ALA A 31 0.76 -1.55 9.80
C ALA A 31 -0.25 -0.46 10.18
N VAL A 32 -0.28 0.58 9.37
CA VAL A 32 -1.12 1.76 9.55
C VAL A 32 -2.07 1.90 8.36
N LYS A 33 -3.36 2.06 8.64
CA LYS A 33 -4.41 2.38 7.68
C LYS A 33 -5.01 3.74 8.04
N PRO A 34 -4.67 4.82 7.34
CA PRO A 34 -5.21 6.16 7.65
C PRO A 34 -6.72 6.24 7.54
N ALA A 35 -7.30 5.52 6.58
CA ALA A 35 -8.75 5.41 6.44
C ALA A 35 -9.14 4.05 5.84
N GLN A 36 -10.01 3.34 6.53
CA GLN A 36 -10.70 2.15 6.03
C GLN A 36 -12.08 2.57 5.52
N THR A 37 -12.42 2.24 4.29
CA THR A 37 -13.74 2.52 3.70
C THR A 37 -14.39 1.24 3.20
N GLY A 38 -15.73 1.22 3.12
CA GLY A 38 -16.50 0.08 2.61
C GLY A 38 -16.55 -1.12 3.56
N VAL A 39 -16.38 -0.89 4.87
CA VAL A 39 -16.37 -1.95 5.89
C VAL A 39 -17.20 -1.51 7.08
N LEU A 40 -18.20 -2.30 7.45
CA LEU A 40 -19.06 -2.00 8.59
C LEU A 40 -18.31 -2.21 9.93
N PRO A 41 -18.78 -1.58 11.03
CA PRO A 41 -18.26 -1.88 12.36
C PRO A 41 -18.35 -3.38 12.69
N GLY A 42 -17.22 -3.98 13.10
CA GLY A 42 -17.13 -5.41 13.44
C GLY A 42 -16.83 -6.33 12.24
N GLU A 43 -16.87 -5.84 11.02
CA GLU A 43 -16.41 -6.60 9.86
C GLU A 43 -14.88 -6.51 9.70
N PRO A 44 -14.22 -7.56 9.16
CA PRO A 44 -12.79 -7.52 8.92
C PRO A 44 -12.43 -6.51 7.83
N GLY A 45 -11.49 -5.60 8.13
CA GLY A 45 -10.92 -4.64 7.19
C GLY A 45 -9.57 -5.09 6.62
N ASP A 46 -8.90 -4.15 5.96
CA ASP A 46 -7.60 -4.41 5.31
C ASP A 46 -6.54 -4.85 6.32
N LEU A 47 -6.48 -4.22 7.52
CA LEU A 47 -5.50 -4.60 8.54
C LEU A 47 -5.76 -5.98 9.14
N ASP A 48 -7.01 -6.44 9.20
CA ASP A 48 -7.32 -7.80 9.62
C ASP A 48 -6.78 -8.83 8.62
N VAL A 49 -6.85 -8.52 7.33
CA VAL A 49 -6.21 -9.34 6.28
C VAL A 49 -4.70 -9.32 6.43
N VAL A 50 -4.09 -8.16 6.71
CA VAL A 50 -2.64 -8.04 6.92
C VAL A 50 -2.19 -8.89 8.11
N VAL A 51 -2.89 -8.84 9.24
CA VAL A 51 -2.59 -9.68 10.42
C VAL A 51 -2.77 -11.16 10.11
N ARG A 52 -3.89 -11.52 9.50
CA ARG A 52 -4.18 -12.93 9.16
C ARG A 52 -3.09 -13.54 8.30
N LEU A 53 -2.64 -12.83 7.27
CA LEU A 53 -1.68 -13.35 6.28
C LEU A 53 -0.22 -13.08 6.68
N GLY A 54 0.07 -11.86 7.13
CA GLY A 54 1.43 -11.39 7.43
C GLY A 54 1.99 -11.89 8.74
N GLY A 55 1.12 -12.21 9.72
CA GLY A 55 1.53 -12.73 11.04
C GLY A 55 1.37 -11.71 12.16
N ALA A 56 2.30 -11.70 13.12
CA ALA A 56 2.27 -10.80 14.26
C ALA A 56 2.58 -9.36 13.84
N VAL A 57 1.54 -8.57 13.64
CA VAL A 57 1.63 -7.17 13.20
C VAL A 57 0.89 -6.28 14.18
N THR A 58 1.57 -5.23 14.67
CA THR A 58 0.89 -4.15 15.42
C THR A 58 0.08 -3.31 14.43
N THR A 59 -1.21 -3.08 14.71
CA THR A 59 -2.08 -2.36 13.77
C THR A 59 -2.55 -1.02 14.31
N TYR A 60 -2.71 -0.04 13.43
CA TYR A 60 -3.37 1.22 13.71
C TYR A 60 -4.27 1.63 12.53
N GLU A 61 -5.57 1.56 12.73
CA GLU A 61 -6.60 2.08 11.84
C GLU A 61 -7.09 3.41 12.42
N ALA A 62 -6.90 4.52 11.67
CA ALA A 62 -7.22 5.82 12.21
C ALA A 62 -8.72 6.12 12.15
N VAL A 63 -9.40 5.73 11.06
CA VAL A 63 -10.84 5.89 10.91
C VAL A 63 -11.43 4.75 10.07
N ARG A 64 -12.65 4.34 10.42
CA ARG A 64 -13.44 3.33 9.69
C ARG A 64 -14.75 3.95 9.21
N LEU A 65 -15.05 3.75 7.93
CA LEU A 65 -16.22 4.32 7.25
C LEU A 65 -16.96 3.22 6.49
N ALA A 66 -18.27 3.14 6.71
CA ALA A 66 -19.09 2.07 6.16
C ALA A 66 -19.27 2.15 4.63
N GLU A 67 -19.35 3.36 4.09
CA GLU A 67 -19.59 3.54 2.64
C GLU A 67 -18.32 3.26 1.82
N PRO A 68 -18.42 2.50 0.69
CA PRO A 68 -17.29 2.17 -0.18
C PRO A 68 -16.96 3.33 -1.15
N LEU A 69 -16.56 4.45 -0.56
CA LEU A 69 -16.25 5.70 -1.26
C LEU A 69 -14.83 6.14 -0.95
N ALA A 70 -14.35 7.19 -1.65
CA ALA A 70 -13.12 7.86 -1.24
C ALA A 70 -13.26 8.38 0.21
N PRO A 71 -12.21 8.30 1.05
CA PRO A 71 -12.30 8.62 2.49
C PRO A 71 -12.92 9.97 2.79
N ASP A 72 -12.48 11.04 2.10
CA ASP A 72 -13.05 12.39 2.22
C ASP A 72 -14.56 12.42 1.93
N THR A 73 -15.01 11.74 0.88
CA THR A 73 -16.42 11.67 0.52
C THR A 73 -17.22 10.87 1.55
N ALA A 74 -16.74 9.70 1.95
CA ALA A 74 -17.41 8.86 2.94
C ALA A 74 -17.54 9.59 4.29
N ALA A 75 -16.46 10.26 4.73
CA ALA A 75 -16.44 11.00 5.99
C ALA A 75 -17.43 12.18 5.99
N ARG A 76 -17.46 12.98 4.90
CA ARG A 76 -18.43 14.08 4.77
C ARG A 76 -19.87 13.57 4.81
N ARG A 77 -20.16 12.44 4.18
CA ARG A 77 -21.50 11.82 4.21
C ARG A 77 -21.88 11.25 5.56
N ALA A 78 -20.90 10.70 6.28
CA ALA A 78 -21.10 10.13 7.61
C ALA A 78 -21.05 11.18 8.74
N GLY A 79 -20.72 12.43 8.45
CA GLY A 79 -20.48 13.46 9.48
C GLY A 79 -19.29 13.14 10.38
N THR A 80 -18.32 12.37 9.89
CA THR A 80 -17.16 11.91 10.64
C THR A 80 -15.94 12.75 10.29
N THR A 81 -15.13 13.10 11.30
CA THR A 81 -13.85 13.79 11.10
C THR A 81 -12.75 12.77 10.79
N LEU A 82 -12.00 13.03 9.72
CA LEU A 82 -10.81 12.25 9.38
C LEU A 82 -9.60 12.72 10.20
N THR A 83 -8.71 11.79 10.52
CA THR A 83 -7.40 12.09 11.06
C THR A 83 -6.57 12.84 10.01
N THR A 84 -5.88 13.90 10.42
CA THR A 84 -5.07 14.68 9.49
C THR A 84 -3.83 13.90 9.02
N VAL A 85 -3.28 14.31 7.88
CA VAL A 85 -1.99 13.78 7.40
C VAL A 85 -0.89 13.99 8.46
N ALA A 86 -0.87 15.14 9.14
CA ALA A 86 0.13 15.45 10.18
C ALA A 86 0.00 14.51 11.39
N ASP A 87 -1.22 14.28 11.89
CA ASP A 87 -1.44 13.38 13.04
C ASP A 87 -1.11 11.94 12.68
N THR A 88 -1.47 11.53 11.46
CA THR A 88 -1.11 10.19 10.95
C THR A 88 0.42 10.06 10.86
N ALA A 89 1.14 11.06 10.36
CA ALA A 89 2.60 11.06 10.30
C ALA A 89 3.24 10.98 11.70
N ALA A 90 2.70 11.70 12.68
CA ALA A 90 3.15 11.63 14.08
C ALA A 90 2.94 10.22 14.66
N ARG A 91 1.81 9.57 14.35
CA ARG A 91 1.54 8.19 14.78
C ARG A 91 2.50 7.19 14.14
N VAL A 92 2.78 7.32 12.85
CA VAL A 92 3.77 6.50 12.14
C VAL A 92 5.16 6.66 12.78
N ALA A 93 5.57 7.89 13.07
CA ALA A 93 6.85 8.17 13.72
C ALA A 93 6.94 7.52 15.11
N ALA A 94 5.88 7.56 15.91
CA ALA A 94 5.83 6.89 17.21
C ALA A 94 5.94 5.37 17.09
N LEU A 95 5.25 4.75 16.13
CA LEU A 95 5.37 3.30 15.88
C LEU A 95 6.76 2.89 15.41
N ALA A 96 7.42 3.78 14.69
CA ALA A 96 8.76 3.53 14.16
C ALA A 96 9.84 3.42 15.24
N THR A 97 9.62 3.87 16.49
CA THR A 97 10.59 3.72 17.59
C THR A 97 10.74 2.26 18.03
N ASP A 98 9.68 1.46 17.94
CA ASP A 98 9.62 0.11 18.51
C ASP A 98 9.50 -1.00 17.46
N HIS A 99 9.46 -0.64 16.15
CA HIS A 99 9.29 -1.58 15.06
C HIS A 99 10.44 -1.46 14.04
N ASP A 100 10.82 -2.59 13.45
CA ASP A 100 11.85 -2.64 12.42
C ASP A 100 11.31 -2.15 11.07
N LEU A 101 9.99 -2.37 10.85
CA LEU A 101 9.27 -1.99 9.65
C LEU A 101 7.89 -1.39 10.01
N VAL A 102 7.58 -0.20 9.49
CA VAL A 102 6.24 0.37 9.54
C VAL A 102 5.69 0.46 8.12
N LEU A 103 4.56 -0.21 7.88
CA LEU A 103 3.83 -0.19 6.62
C LEU A 103 2.66 0.79 6.72
N VAL A 104 2.54 1.70 5.77
CA VAL A 104 1.43 2.66 5.73
C VAL A 104 0.65 2.42 4.44
N GLU A 105 -0.55 1.85 4.56
CA GLU A 105 -1.37 1.52 3.41
C GLU A 105 -2.37 2.61 3.08
N GLY A 106 -2.29 3.15 1.86
CA GLY A 106 -3.25 4.11 1.33
C GLY A 106 -4.62 3.51 0.99
N ALA A 107 -5.58 4.37 0.73
CA ALA A 107 -6.90 4.02 0.20
C ALA A 107 -6.99 4.45 -1.27
N GLY A 108 -7.39 3.54 -2.16
CA GLY A 108 -7.46 3.83 -3.61
C GLY A 108 -6.09 4.12 -4.24
N GLY A 109 -6.03 5.13 -5.08
CA GLY A 109 -4.79 5.56 -5.76
C GLY A 109 -4.03 6.66 -5.01
N LEU A 110 -2.89 7.09 -5.59
CA LEU A 110 -1.94 8.03 -4.99
C LEU A 110 -2.57 9.35 -4.52
N LEU A 111 -3.48 9.90 -5.30
CA LEU A 111 -4.04 11.26 -5.08
C LEU A 111 -5.44 11.24 -4.44
N VAL A 112 -5.85 10.09 -3.89
CA VAL A 112 -7.10 10.01 -3.13
C VAL A 112 -6.93 10.79 -1.83
N ARG A 113 -7.92 11.66 -1.53
CA ARG A 113 -7.91 12.49 -0.33
C ARG A 113 -8.16 11.65 0.91
N LEU A 114 -7.25 11.77 1.88
CA LEU A 114 -7.26 11.03 3.14
C LEU A 114 -7.75 11.87 4.32
N ASP A 115 -7.77 13.20 4.18
CA ASP A 115 -8.25 14.11 5.22
C ASP A 115 -9.12 15.24 4.67
N GLY A 116 -9.73 16.00 5.58
CA GLY A 116 -10.63 17.12 5.23
C GLY A 116 -9.92 18.34 4.62
N ALA A 117 -8.60 18.43 4.72
CA ALA A 117 -7.78 19.46 4.08
C ALA A 117 -7.38 19.10 2.64
N GLY A 118 -7.71 17.89 2.21
CA GLY A 118 -7.36 17.39 0.89
C GLY A 118 -6.01 16.68 0.81
N GLY A 119 -5.38 16.41 1.95
CA GLY A 119 -4.13 15.68 2.05
C GLY A 119 -4.27 14.26 1.49
N THR A 120 -3.23 13.80 0.80
CA THR A 120 -3.16 12.49 0.12
C THR A 120 -2.11 11.58 0.76
N ILE A 121 -2.00 10.34 0.29
CA ILE A 121 -0.92 9.45 0.75
C ILE A 121 0.47 9.97 0.31
N ALA A 122 0.55 10.73 -0.77
CA ALA A 122 1.79 11.39 -1.19
C ALA A 122 2.17 12.50 -0.19
N ASP A 123 1.20 13.30 0.27
CA ASP A 123 1.44 14.32 1.29
C ASP A 123 1.84 13.70 2.63
N LEU A 124 1.26 12.55 2.97
CA LEU A 124 1.67 11.78 4.15
C LEU A 124 3.13 11.32 4.03
N ALA A 125 3.53 10.80 2.87
CA ALA A 125 4.92 10.41 2.64
C ALA A 125 5.89 11.59 2.83
N LEU A 126 5.52 12.79 2.36
CA LEU A 126 6.32 14.01 2.56
C LEU A 126 6.31 14.54 4.00
N ALA A 127 5.23 14.30 4.74
CA ALA A 127 5.10 14.73 6.13
C ALA A 127 5.89 13.85 7.12
N LEU A 128 6.27 12.64 6.73
CA LEU A 128 7.04 11.73 7.58
C LEU A 128 8.43 12.29 7.84
N ARG A 129 8.71 12.57 9.11
CA ARG A 129 10.01 13.08 9.59
C ARG A 129 10.87 11.92 10.06
N GLY A 130 12.17 11.94 9.77
CA GLY A 130 13.11 10.88 10.13
C GLY A 130 13.65 10.15 8.90
N PRO A 131 13.74 8.80 8.90
CA PRO A 131 14.20 8.08 7.71
C PRO A 131 13.24 8.32 6.54
N VAL A 132 13.83 8.60 5.38
CA VAL A 132 13.08 8.84 4.14
C VAL A 132 12.14 7.65 3.87
N PRO A 133 10.83 7.88 3.81
CA PRO A 133 9.89 6.80 3.56
C PRO A 133 10.08 6.24 2.14
N ARG A 134 9.92 4.93 2.02
CA ARG A 134 10.00 4.24 0.73
C ARG A 134 8.62 4.08 0.17
N VAL A 135 8.32 4.73 -0.94
CA VAL A 135 7.02 4.63 -1.58
C VAL A 135 7.04 3.45 -2.55
N VAL A 136 6.21 2.44 -2.27
CA VAL A 136 5.96 1.29 -3.14
C VAL A 136 4.63 1.50 -3.86
N VAL A 137 4.64 1.37 -5.17
CA VAL A 137 3.44 1.49 -6.01
C VAL A 137 2.95 0.10 -6.41
N VAL A 138 1.77 -0.26 -5.96
CA VAL A 138 1.10 -1.51 -6.35
C VAL A 138 0.33 -1.27 -7.65
N ILE A 139 0.58 -2.13 -8.63
CA ILE A 139 0.09 -2.00 -10.01
C ILE A 139 -0.63 -3.26 -10.47
N GLU A 140 -1.40 -3.15 -11.53
CA GLU A 140 -2.03 -4.28 -12.21
C GLU A 140 -1.05 -4.94 -13.21
N ALA A 141 -1.33 -6.18 -13.61
CA ALA A 141 -0.55 -6.89 -14.63
C ALA A 141 -1.00 -6.55 -16.05
N GLY A 142 -2.32 -6.36 -16.24
CA GLY A 142 -2.98 -6.36 -17.53
C GLY A 142 -2.93 -5.04 -18.29
N LEU A 143 -3.76 -4.97 -19.34
CA LEU A 143 -3.89 -3.81 -20.21
C LEU A 143 -4.32 -2.57 -19.40
N GLY A 144 -3.70 -1.42 -19.71
CA GLY A 144 -3.91 -0.13 -19.01
C GLY A 144 -2.87 0.16 -17.93
N THR A 145 -2.13 -0.86 -17.43
CA THR A 145 -1.15 -0.67 -16.35
C THR A 145 -0.04 0.32 -16.70
N LEU A 146 0.43 0.32 -17.95
CA LEU A 146 1.53 1.21 -18.37
C LEU A 146 1.15 2.68 -18.22
N ASN A 147 -0.05 3.06 -18.68
CA ASN A 147 -0.55 4.44 -18.52
C ASN A 147 -0.77 4.80 -17.05
N ALA A 148 -1.49 3.95 -16.29
CA ALA A 148 -1.81 4.24 -14.89
C ALA A 148 -0.54 4.29 -14.02
N THR A 149 0.43 3.41 -14.28
CA THR A 149 1.73 3.40 -13.60
C THR A 149 2.55 4.63 -13.98
N GLY A 150 2.64 4.96 -15.27
CA GLY A 150 3.35 6.15 -15.75
C GLY A 150 2.84 7.43 -15.10
N LEU A 151 1.52 7.65 -15.10
CA LEU A 151 0.89 8.80 -14.44
C LEU A 151 1.15 8.83 -12.93
N THR A 152 1.13 7.67 -12.26
CA THR A 152 1.39 7.58 -10.81
C THR A 152 2.85 7.91 -10.50
N VAL A 153 3.79 7.39 -11.28
CA VAL A 153 5.23 7.67 -11.14
C VAL A 153 5.52 9.14 -11.41
N GLU A 154 4.95 9.71 -12.47
CA GLU A 154 5.08 11.14 -12.79
C GLU A 154 4.54 12.01 -11.66
N ALA A 155 3.36 11.69 -11.13
CA ALA A 155 2.76 12.42 -10.01
C ALA A 155 3.61 12.37 -8.73
N LEU A 156 4.29 11.24 -8.45
CA LEU A 156 5.26 11.12 -7.36
C LEU A 156 6.50 11.99 -7.62
N ARG A 157 7.12 11.87 -8.80
CA ARG A 157 8.34 12.62 -9.16
C ARG A 157 8.12 14.11 -9.17
N THR A 158 6.98 14.59 -9.65
CA THR A 158 6.59 16.01 -9.61
C THR A 158 6.52 16.55 -8.18
N ARG A 159 6.28 15.69 -7.19
CA ARG A 159 6.28 16.03 -5.75
C ARG A 159 7.65 15.81 -5.09
N GLY A 160 8.69 15.48 -5.85
CA GLY A 160 10.01 15.17 -5.31
C GLY A 160 10.12 13.81 -4.64
N ILE A 161 9.18 12.91 -4.89
CA ILE A 161 9.20 11.54 -4.36
C ILE A 161 9.63 10.57 -5.46
N GLU A 162 10.81 9.97 -5.30
CA GLU A 162 11.20 8.86 -6.18
C GLU A 162 10.60 7.56 -5.64
N PRO A 163 9.80 6.83 -6.42
CA PRO A 163 9.23 5.56 -5.98
C PRO A 163 10.34 4.53 -5.75
N ALA A 164 10.30 3.86 -4.61
CA ALA A 164 11.27 2.84 -4.24
C ALA A 164 11.10 1.54 -5.04
N GLY A 165 9.94 1.34 -5.64
CA GLY A 165 9.68 0.25 -6.55
C GLY A 165 8.22 0.02 -6.87
N LEU A 166 8.00 -0.82 -7.87
CA LEU A 166 6.69 -1.32 -8.30
C LEU A 166 6.48 -2.73 -7.79
N VAL A 167 5.24 -3.08 -7.47
CA VAL A 167 4.82 -4.47 -7.19
C VAL A 167 3.56 -4.76 -7.98
N ILE A 168 3.55 -5.83 -8.77
CA ILE A 168 2.33 -6.33 -9.38
C ILE A 168 1.54 -7.06 -8.30
N GLY A 169 0.38 -6.50 -7.90
CA GLY A 169 -0.39 -6.98 -6.75
C GLY A 169 -1.19 -8.25 -7.01
N SER A 170 -1.39 -8.61 -8.28
CA SER A 170 -2.05 -9.87 -8.68
C SER A 170 -1.50 -10.34 -10.02
N TRP A 171 -0.61 -11.33 -9.97
CA TRP A 171 -0.02 -11.93 -11.18
C TRP A 171 -0.75 -13.22 -11.52
N PRO A 172 -1.38 -13.34 -12.70
CA PRO A 172 -2.11 -14.54 -13.07
C PRO A 172 -1.18 -15.73 -13.29
N ALA A 173 -1.66 -16.95 -12.99
CA ALA A 173 -0.91 -18.19 -13.24
C ALA A 173 -0.60 -18.37 -14.74
N GLU A 174 -1.53 -17.96 -15.59
CA GLU A 174 -1.38 -17.94 -17.05
C GLU A 174 -1.48 -16.49 -17.53
N PRO A 175 -0.33 -15.76 -17.59
CA PRO A 175 -0.33 -14.37 -18.03
C PRO A 175 -0.66 -14.29 -19.52
N ASP A 176 -1.58 -13.39 -19.88
CA ASP A 176 -1.91 -13.08 -21.26
C ASP A 176 -0.77 -12.33 -21.97
N LEU A 177 -0.97 -12.02 -23.25
CA LEU A 177 0.03 -11.29 -24.03
C LEU A 177 0.34 -9.92 -23.42
N ALA A 178 -0.69 -9.19 -22.97
CA ALA A 178 -0.51 -7.86 -22.39
C ALA A 178 0.32 -7.92 -21.10
N ALA A 179 0.00 -8.84 -20.18
CA ALA A 179 0.74 -9.01 -18.94
C ALA A 179 2.22 -9.35 -19.17
N ARG A 180 2.50 -10.22 -20.17
CA ARG A 180 3.89 -10.56 -20.52
C ARG A 180 4.66 -9.38 -21.08
N CYS A 181 4.09 -8.67 -22.06
CA CYS A 181 4.74 -7.50 -22.67
C CYS A 181 4.93 -6.35 -21.67
N ASN A 182 3.95 -6.14 -20.79
CA ASN A 182 4.02 -5.09 -19.78
C ASN A 182 5.24 -5.25 -18.84
N LEU A 183 5.73 -6.46 -18.58
CA LEU A 183 6.93 -6.65 -17.76
C LEU A 183 8.15 -5.94 -18.35
N ASP A 184 8.35 -6.06 -19.66
CA ASP A 184 9.47 -5.44 -20.35
C ASP A 184 9.28 -3.91 -20.46
N ASP A 185 8.05 -3.47 -20.71
CA ASP A 185 7.73 -2.05 -20.84
C ASP A 185 7.76 -1.30 -19.50
N LEU A 186 7.33 -1.93 -18.38
CA LEU A 186 7.43 -1.35 -17.04
C LEU A 186 8.88 -1.04 -16.65
N ALA A 187 9.85 -1.86 -17.08
CA ALA A 187 11.27 -1.62 -16.82
C ALA A 187 11.76 -0.28 -17.42
N ARG A 188 11.13 0.21 -18.50
CA ARG A 188 11.48 1.48 -19.16
C ARG A 188 11.09 2.72 -18.35
N LEU A 189 10.25 2.57 -17.29
CA LEU A 189 9.91 3.66 -16.38
C LEU A 189 11.08 4.04 -15.45
N GLY A 190 12.15 3.24 -15.42
CA GLY A 190 13.31 3.45 -14.54
C GLY A 190 13.00 3.25 -13.05
N VAL A 191 11.90 2.54 -12.73
CA VAL A 191 11.51 2.18 -11.36
C VAL A 191 11.66 0.67 -11.19
N PRO A 192 12.39 0.18 -10.18
CA PRO A 192 12.63 -1.26 -10.01
C PRO A 192 11.33 -2.03 -9.75
N LEU A 193 11.15 -3.17 -10.41
CA LEU A 193 10.11 -4.13 -10.06
C LEU A 193 10.59 -4.95 -8.84
N LEU A 194 9.91 -4.78 -7.70
CA LEU A 194 10.24 -5.47 -6.45
C LEU A 194 9.68 -6.89 -6.40
N GLY A 195 8.68 -7.17 -7.21
CA GLY A 195 8.10 -8.49 -7.30
C GLY A 195 6.68 -8.54 -7.83
N ARG A 196 6.11 -9.76 -7.78
CA ARG A 196 4.76 -10.07 -8.26
C ARG A 196 4.09 -11.02 -7.28
N VAL A 197 2.96 -10.62 -6.75
CA VAL A 197 2.16 -11.47 -5.87
C VAL A 197 1.25 -12.37 -6.74
N PRO A 198 1.22 -13.68 -6.55
CA PRO A 198 0.34 -14.56 -7.32
C PRO A 198 -1.13 -14.19 -7.16
N ALA A 199 -1.89 -14.28 -8.25
CA ALA A 199 -3.35 -14.15 -8.19
C ALA A 199 -3.93 -15.17 -7.22
N GLY A 200 -4.92 -14.74 -6.42
CA GLY A 200 -5.53 -15.59 -5.39
C GLY A 200 -4.71 -15.74 -4.09
N ALA A 201 -3.52 -15.13 -3.98
CA ALA A 201 -2.70 -15.23 -2.77
C ALA A 201 -3.44 -14.80 -1.50
N GLY A 202 -4.35 -13.83 -1.59
CA GLY A 202 -5.17 -13.39 -0.46
C GLY A 202 -6.09 -14.46 0.14
N ALA A 203 -6.39 -15.52 -0.60
CA ALA A 203 -7.21 -16.66 -0.15
C ALA A 203 -6.38 -17.82 0.44
N LEU A 204 -5.05 -17.75 0.40
CA LEU A 204 -4.19 -18.78 0.96
C LEU A 204 -4.31 -18.88 2.48
N THR A 205 -3.94 -20.06 3.01
CA THR A 205 -3.77 -20.20 4.47
C THR A 205 -2.62 -19.29 4.94
N PRO A 206 -2.66 -18.81 6.20
CA PRO A 206 -1.58 -18.00 6.75
C PRO A 206 -0.19 -18.63 6.63
N LEU A 207 -0.10 -19.94 6.84
CA LEU A 207 1.17 -20.69 6.73
C LEU A 207 1.70 -20.69 5.30
N THR A 208 0.84 -21.04 4.34
CA THR A 208 1.21 -21.09 2.91
C THR A 208 1.59 -19.70 2.39
N PHE A 209 0.84 -18.67 2.80
CA PHE A 209 1.14 -17.29 2.41
C PHE A 209 2.53 -16.85 2.88
N ARG A 210 2.81 -17.00 4.19
CA ARG A 210 4.10 -16.61 4.77
C ARG A 210 5.27 -17.39 4.20
N ALA A 211 5.09 -18.67 3.91
CA ALA A 211 6.12 -19.48 3.26
C ALA A 211 6.41 -19.01 1.82
N GLY A 212 5.39 -18.55 1.09
CA GLY A 212 5.53 -18.08 -0.28
C GLY A 212 6.02 -16.64 -0.41
N ALA A 213 5.69 -15.76 0.52
CA ALA A 213 5.94 -14.31 0.44
C ALA A 213 7.40 -13.93 0.10
N PRO A 214 8.44 -14.56 0.68
CA PRO A 214 9.84 -14.28 0.33
C PRO A 214 10.20 -14.53 -1.14
N GLY A 215 9.48 -15.43 -1.79
CA GLY A 215 9.67 -15.74 -3.22
C GLY A 215 8.90 -14.81 -4.15
N TRP A 216 7.93 -14.05 -3.66
CA TRP A 216 7.08 -13.20 -4.49
C TRP A 216 7.62 -11.78 -4.62
N LEU A 217 8.17 -11.23 -3.53
CA LEU A 217 8.65 -9.85 -3.50
C LEU A 217 9.79 -9.68 -2.48
N ARG A 218 10.48 -8.58 -2.60
CA ARG A 218 11.53 -8.14 -1.68
C ARG A 218 11.21 -6.78 -1.08
N LEU A 219 11.74 -6.54 0.11
CA LEU A 219 11.70 -5.19 0.69
C LEU A 219 12.49 -4.22 -0.21
N PRO A 220 12.02 -2.97 -0.34
CA PRO A 220 12.78 -1.97 -1.06
C PRO A 220 14.14 -1.75 -0.39
N ALA A 221 15.22 -1.76 -1.19
CA ALA A 221 16.59 -1.62 -0.71
C ALA A 221 16.80 -0.29 0.06
N GLY A 222 17.74 -0.26 1.03
CA GLY A 222 18.25 0.95 1.65
C GLY A 222 18.96 1.85 0.65
N GLN A 223 18.75 3.18 0.73
CA GLN A 223 19.69 4.13 0.18
C GLN A 223 20.87 4.29 1.12
#